data_d27ee6191cc61fee25cca2f243e28ec4
#
_entry.id   d27ee6191cc61fee25cca2f243e28ec4
#
_cell.length_a   1.000
_cell.length_b   1.000
_cell.length_c   1.000
_cell.angle_alpha   90.00
_cell.angle_beta   90.00
_cell.angle_gamma   90.00
#
_symmetry.space_group_name_H-M   'P 1'
#
loop_
_entity.id
_entity.type
_entity.pdbx_description
1 polymer ?
#
loop_
_entity_poly.entity_id
_entity_poly.type
_entity_poly.pdbx_seq_one_letter_code
_entity_poly.pdbx_strand_id
1 'polypeptide(L)'
;MILRNGDTVIGLFQGLFEGNLLTFNPGWDQNAQPIDRFTDIHEIQRRLRDAGVAFEQEADESTTGPASFFITDLDGNRILVDQHV
;
A
#
# COMPACT_ATOMS: atom_id res chain seq x y z
N MET A 1 0.58 11.47 13.87
CA MET A 1 0.08 10.65 15.00
C MET A 1 -0.13 9.21 14.53
N ILE A 2 0.34 8.26 15.29
CA ILE A 2 0.16 6.84 14.98
C ILE A 2 -0.64 6.20 16.11
N LEU A 3 -1.73 5.52 15.75
CA LEU A 3 -2.61 4.81 16.67
C LEU A 3 -2.44 3.31 16.47
N ARG A 4 -2.55 2.56 17.54
CA ARG A 4 -2.41 1.09 17.51
C ARG A 4 -3.54 0.42 18.25
N ASN A 5 -4.12 -0.60 17.61
CA ASN A 5 -5.15 -1.44 18.21
C ASN A 5 -4.80 -2.90 17.91
N GLY A 6 -4.17 -3.60 18.90
CA GLY A 6 -3.67 -4.94 18.68
C GLY A 6 -2.63 -4.96 17.56
N ASP A 7 -2.89 -5.73 16.52
CA ASP A 7 -1.99 -5.84 15.37
C ASP A 7 -2.26 -4.77 14.29
N THR A 8 -3.26 -3.92 14.50
CA THR A 8 -3.60 -2.88 13.54
C THR A 8 -2.95 -1.55 13.94
N VAL A 9 -2.24 -0.94 13.00
CA VAL A 9 -1.60 0.35 13.19
C VAL A 9 -2.21 1.35 12.22
N ILE A 10 -2.68 2.49 12.75
CA ILE A 10 -3.28 3.55 11.95
C ILE A 10 -2.47 4.82 12.13
N GLY A 11 -2.00 5.38 11.02
CA GLY A 11 -1.32 6.67 11.02
C GLY A 11 -2.29 7.78 10.62
N LEU A 12 -2.28 8.87 11.40
CA LEU A 12 -3.04 10.07 11.10
C LEU A 12 -2.06 11.19 10.81
N PHE A 13 -2.12 11.73 9.59
CA PHE A 13 -1.22 12.77 9.14
C PHE A 13 -2.02 13.95 8.61
N GLN A 14 -1.53 15.14 8.85
CA GLN A 14 -2.14 16.37 8.37
C GLN A 14 -1.22 17.04 7.36
N GLY A 15 -1.79 17.40 6.20
CA GLY A 15 -1.07 18.17 5.21
C GLY A 15 -0.10 17.39 4.31
N LEU A 16 0.00 16.05 4.45
CA LEU A 16 0.86 15.23 3.59
C LEU A 16 0.23 14.92 2.25
N PHE A 17 -1.09 14.68 2.25
CA PHE A 17 -1.84 14.30 1.05
C PHE A 17 -3.14 15.06 1.02
N GLU A 18 -3.66 15.29 -0.19
CA GLU A 18 -4.98 15.87 -0.36
C GLU A 18 -6.03 14.79 -0.10
N GLY A 19 -6.93 15.05 0.87
CA GLY A 19 -7.98 14.11 1.26
C GLY A 19 -7.47 12.98 2.14
N ASN A 20 -8.30 11.97 2.32
CA ASN A 20 -8.00 10.78 3.11
C ASN A 20 -7.28 9.73 2.28
N LEU A 21 -6.36 9.02 2.91
CA LEU A 21 -5.56 8.00 2.26
C LEU A 21 -5.36 6.82 3.20
N LEU A 22 -5.61 5.61 2.70
CA LEU A 22 -5.20 4.37 3.35
C LEU A 22 -3.88 3.93 2.75
N THR A 23 -2.94 3.49 3.59
CA THR A 23 -1.64 3.02 3.10
C THR A 23 -1.30 1.67 3.72
N PHE A 24 -0.69 0.80 2.91
CA PHE A 24 -0.26 -0.53 3.30
C PHE A 24 1.17 -0.79 2.85
N ASN A 25 1.95 -1.47 3.69
CA ASN A 25 3.26 -1.96 3.32
C ASN A 25 3.25 -3.49 3.39
N PRO A 26 3.27 -4.20 2.25
CA PRO A 26 3.17 -5.66 2.24
C PRO A 26 4.41 -6.37 2.80
N GLY A 27 5.55 -5.68 2.86
CA GLY A 27 6.81 -6.25 3.32
C GLY A 27 7.12 -6.02 4.80
N TRP A 28 6.25 -5.30 5.53
CA TRP A 28 6.45 -4.99 6.94
C TRP A 28 5.32 -5.54 7.80
N ASP A 29 5.66 -5.91 9.04
CA ASP A 29 4.64 -6.22 10.05
C ASP A 29 4.15 -4.95 10.75
N GLN A 30 3.28 -5.11 11.75
CA GLN A 30 2.68 -3.98 12.48
C GLN A 30 3.71 -3.18 13.30
N ASN A 31 4.92 -3.68 13.46
CA ASN A 31 6.01 -2.99 14.16
C ASN A 31 7.01 -2.35 13.18
N ALA A 32 6.64 -2.24 11.91
CA ALA A 32 7.50 -1.72 10.83
C ALA A 32 8.79 -2.52 10.67
N GLN A 33 8.72 -3.84 10.93
CA GLN A 33 9.86 -4.75 10.77
C GLN A 33 9.68 -5.57 9.50
N PRO A 34 10.73 -5.76 8.70
CA PRO A 34 10.64 -6.59 7.48
C PRO A 34 10.17 -8.01 7.80
N ILE A 35 9.33 -8.54 6.92
CA ILE A 35 8.80 -9.91 7.01
C ILE A 35 9.59 -10.77 6.03
N ASP A 36 10.04 -11.97 6.45
CA ASP A 36 10.81 -12.86 5.58
C ASP A 36 10.02 -13.34 4.37
N ARG A 37 8.72 -13.59 4.56
CA ARG A 37 7.83 -14.04 3.50
C ARG A 37 6.63 -13.13 3.41
N PHE A 38 6.49 -12.48 2.27
CA PHE A 38 5.34 -11.62 1.98
C PHE A 38 5.02 -11.68 0.50
N THR A 39 3.81 -11.27 0.14
CA THR A 39 3.44 -11.13 -1.27
C THR A 39 4.04 -9.83 -1.80
N ASP A 40 4.91 -9.93 -2.79
CA ASP A 40 5.55 -8.77 -3.41
C ASP A 40 4.50 -7.85 -4.04
N ILE A 41 4.75 -6.54 -3.93
CA ILE A 41 3.86 -5.51 -4.47
C ILE A 41 3.60 -5.69 -5.97
N HIS A 42 4.60 -6.15 -6.73
CA HIS A 42 4.43 -6.40 -8.17
C HIS A 42 3.42 -7.51 -8.44
N GLU A 43 3.43 -8.54 -7.60
CA GLU A 43 2.45 -9.63 -7.67
C GLU A 43 1.05 -9.15 -7.29
N ILE A 44 0.95 -8.33 -6.22
CA ILE A 44 -0.33 -7.73 -5.80
C ILE A 44 -0.89 -6.88 -6.94
N GLN A 45 -0.05 -6.06 -7.58
CA GLN A 45 -0.47 -5.22 -8.70
C GLN A 45 -1.02 -6.05 -9.86
N ARG A 46 -0.32 -7.13 -10.23
CA ARG A 46 -0.79 -8.03 -11.29
C ARG A 46 -2.14 -8.66 -10.97
N ARG A 47 -2.32 -9.13 -9.74
CA ARG A 47 -3.59 -9.72 -9.30
C ARG A 47 -4.73 -8.73 -9.34
N LEU A 48 -4.50 -7.50 -8.90
CA LEU A 48 -5.52 -6.46 -8.92
C LEU A 48 -5.86 -6.03 -10.35
N ARG A 49 -4.85 -5.95 -11.23
CA ARG A 49 -5.08 -5.65 -12.64
C ARG A 49 -5.93 -6.72 -13.30
N ASP A 50 -5.64 -7.99 -13.04
CA ASP A 50 -6.39 -9.13 -13.57
C ASP A 50 -7.84 -9.14 -13.04
N ALA A 51 -8.06 -8.59 -11.86
CA ALA A 51 -9.41 -8.45 -11.26
C ALA A 51 -10.16 -7.22 -11.77
N GLY A 52 -9.56 -6.42 -12.65
CA GLY A 52 -10.22 -5.26 -13.26
C GLY A 52 -10.13 -3.98 -12.44
N VAL A 53 -9.24 -3.91 -11.46
CA VAL A 53 -9.06 -2.70 -10.65
C VAL A 53 -8.37 -1.62 -11.46
N ALA A 54 -8.90 -0.39 -11.42
CA ALA A 54 -8.29 0.77 -12.08
C ALA A 54 -7.19 1.35 -11.19
N PHE A 55 -6.06 1.68 -11.79
CA PHE A 55 -4.91 2.28 -11.10
C PHE A 55 -4.80 3.76 -11.44
N GLU A 56 -4.59 4.61 -10.44
CA GLU A 56 -4.19 6.01 -10.65
C GLU A 56 -2.70 6.10 -10.99
N GLN A 57 -1.90 5.27 -10.35
CA GLN A 57 -0.46 5.17 -10.58
C GLN A 57 -0.04 3.73 -10.39
N GLU A 58 0.73 3.18 -11.31
CA GLU A 58 1.23 1.81 -11.25
C GLU A 58 2.70 1.78 -10.86
N ALA A 59 3.11 0.70 -10.17
CA ALA A 59 4.51 0.40 -9.96
C ALA A 59 5.15 -0.07 -11.26
N ASP A 60 6.44 0.20 -11.44
CA ASP A 60 7.20 -0.28 -12.58
C ASP A 60 7.46 -1.78 -12.42
N GLU A 61 6.84 -2.59 -13.27
CA GLU A 61 6.97 -4.05 -13.21
C GLU A 61 8.33 -4.57 -13.65
N SER A 62 9.16 -3.73 -14.24
CA SER A 62 10.54 -4.11 -14.61
C SER A 62 11.51 -4.04 -13.43
N THR A 63 11.08 -3.48 -12.29
CA THR A 63 11.91 -3.36 -11.10
C THR A 63 11.64 -4.49 -10.11
N THR A 64 12.50 -4.63 -9.13
CA THR A 64 12.32 -5.52 -7.98
C THR A 64 12.58 -4.73 -6.70
N GLY A 65 12.04 -5.22 -5.57
CA GLY A 65 12.18 -4.54 -4.29
C GLY A 65 11.19 -3.40 -4.10
N PRO A 66 11.60 -2.30 -3.47
CA PRO A 66 10.68 -1.20 -3.12
C PRO A 66 9.96 -0.61 -4.31
N ALA A 67 8.65 -0.41 -4.16
CA ALA A 67 7.80 0.20 -5.18
C ALA A 67 6.48 0.64 -4.54
N SER A 68 5.67 1.36 -5.29
CA SER A 68 4.35 1.80 -4.81
C SER A 68 3.36 1.91 -5.96
N PHE A 69 2.07 1.78 -5.62
CA PHE A 69 1.00 2.09 -6.56
C PHE A 69 -0.19 2.71 -5.82
N PHE A 70 -1.00 3.46 -6.55
CA PHE A 70 -2.24 4.06 -6.05
C PHE A 70 -3.45 3.48 -6.76
N ILE A 71 -4.48 3.17 -5.99
CA ILE A 71 -5.79 2.81 -6.52
C ILE A 71 -6.86 3.62 -5.80
N THR A 72 -8.05 3.67 -6.37
CA THR A 72 -9.22 4.31 -5.76
C THR A 72 -10.32 3.28 -5.66
N ASP A 73 -10.96 3.16 -4.50
CA ASP A 73 -12.09 2.26 -4.34
C ASP A 73 -13.37 2.84 -4.95
N LEU A 74 -14.47 2.08 -4.87
CA LEU A 74 -15.75 2.48 -5.47
C LEU A 74 -16.35 3.72 -4.82
N ASP A 75 -15.97 4.02 -3.59
CA ASP A 75 -16.45 5.17 -2.82
C ASP A 75 -15.52 6.39 -2.94
N GLY A 76 -14.50 6.31 -3.78
CA GLY A 76 -13.56 7.40 -4.00
C GLY A 76 -12.42 7.48 -3.00
N ASN A 77 -12.25 6.48 -2.14
CA ASN A 77 -11.14 6.46 -1.19
C ASN A 77 -9.85 6.04 -1.90
N ARG A 78 -8.78 6.79 -1.67
CA ARG A 78 -7.48 6.48 -2.25
C ARG A 78 -6.74 5.48 -1.37
N ILE A 79 -6.09 4.52 -2.01
CA ILE A 79 -5.32 3.49 -1.34
C ILE A 79 -3.90 3.48 -1.94
N LEU A 80 -2.91 3.64 -1.08
CA LEU A 80 -1.50 3.54 -1.44
C LEU A 80 -0.96 2.20 -0.92
N VAL A 81 -0.44 1.39 -1.82
CA VAL A 81 0.37 0.23 -1.42
C VAL A 81 1.82 0.62 -1.66
N ASP A 82 2.61 0.66 -0.59
CA ASP A 82 3.95 1.23 -0.59
C ASP A 82 4.91 0.24 0.08
N GLN A 83 5.63 -0.52 -0.74
CA GLN A 83 6.58 -1.50 -0.26
C GLN A 83 7.95 -0.86 -0.09
N HIS A 84 8.50 -0.94 1.12
CA HIS A 84 9.78 -0.33 1.44
C HIS A 84 10.96 -1.31 1.40
N VAL A 85 10.72 -2.58 1.18
CA VAL A 85 11.77 -3.62 1.18
C VAL A 85 11.84 -4.44 -0.09
#